data_1ca5efcab10227051e8f179fb3dd0ef1
#
_entry.id   1ca5efcab10227051e8f179fb3dd0ef1
#
_cell.length_a   1.000
_cell.length_b   1.000
_cell.length_c   1.000
_cell.angle_alpha   90.00
_cell.angle_beta   90.00
_cell.angle_gamma   90.00
#
_symmetry.space_group_name_H-M   'P 1'
#
loop_
_entity.id
_entity.type
_entity.pdbx_description
1 polymer ?
#
loop_
_entity_poly.entity_id
_entity_poly.type
_entity_poly.pdbx_seq_one_letter_code
_entity_poly.pdbx_strand_id
1 'polypeptide(L)'
;MLLAGMTPLAAQVSVDYYRGDVSRYVCSQQEVLYDNYFHSALFAVSATSHAGGLVTFTLEVTYQEGLLDVLEGDSLTLVLRGGNRVVLKTDRDASREDILKRHFSDRNEYYVTCHYAMSNHDIQRITRNRVTKLSSQTGNMTFDRKLDQFQDRFRRQFTAVYRYLMNNK
;
A
#
# COMPACT_ATOMS: atom_id res chain seq x y z
N MET A 1 -0.88 28.68 22.65
CA MET A 1 -1.21 27.27 22.92
C MET A 1 -1.98 26.76 21.70
N LEU A 2 -1.27 26.21 20.72
CA LEU A 2 -1.84 25.70 19.47
C LEU A 2 -2.32 24.27 19.76
N LEU A 3 -3.63 24.07 19.78
CA LEU A 3 -4.27 22.77 19.68
C LEU A 3 -3.93 22.19 18.29
N ALA A 4 -2.93 21.33 18.22
CA ALA A 4 -2.72 20.48 17.09
C ALA A 4 -3.96 19.59 16.95
N GLY A 5 -4.81 19.91 15.98
CA GLY A 5 -6.02 19.15 15.68
C GLY A 5 -5.62 17.72 15.35
N MET A 6 -5.87 16.81 16.26
CA MET A 6 -5.88 15.37 15.95
C MET A 6 -7.03 15.18 14.96
N THR A 7 -6.71 14.97 13.69
CA THR A 7 -7.70 14.48 12.72
C THR A 7 -8.34 13.22 13.30
N PRO A 8 -9.67 13.15 13.39
CA PRO A 8 -10.32 11.97 13.96
C PRO A 8 -9.90 10.71 13.17
N LEU A 9 -9.69 9.62 13.87
CA LEU A 9 -9.21 8.34 13.32
C LEU A 9 -10.04 7.87 12.10
N ALA A 10 -11.34 8.17 12.11
CA ALA A 10 -12.27 7.89 11.01
C ALA A 10 -11.94 8.63 9.70
N ALA A 11 -11.29 9.81 9.77
CA ALA A 11 -10.89 10.57 8.58
C ALA A 11 -9.67 9.99 7.87
N GLN A 12 -8.97 9.02 8.46
CA GLN A 12 -7.80 8.35 7.90
C GLN A 12 -8.15 7.02 7.21
N VAL A 13 -9.37 6.52 7.39
CA VAL A 13 -9.91 5.34 6.70
C VAL A 13 -10.81 5.81 5.58
N SER A 14 -10.50 5.42 4.34
CA SER A 14 -11.24 5.84 3.15
C SER A 14 -12.27 4.81 2.69
N VAL A 15 -12.05 3.55 3.01
CA VAL A 15 -12.89 2.42 2.57
C VAL A 15 -13.13 1.49 3.75
N ASP A 16 -14.40 1.12 3.94
CA ASP A 16 -14.84 0.11 4.90
C ASP A 16 -16.09 -0.57 4.33
N TYR A 17 -15.95 -1.83 3.98
CA TYR A 17 -17.08 -2.64 3.49
C TYR A 17 -16.91 -4.12 3.82
N TYR A 18 -18.02 -4.85 3.78
CA TYR A 18 -18.04 -6.31 3.93
C TYR A 18 -18.00 -6.96 2.55
N ARG A 19 -17.12 -7.94 2.38
CA ARG A 19 -17.09 -8.85 1.23
C ARG A 19 -17.82 -10.13 1.59
N GLY A 20 -19.08 -10.25 1.12
CA GLY A 20 -19.96 -11.35 1.53
C GLY A 20 -20.22 -11.33 3.04
N ASP A 21 -20.70 -12.44 3.57
CA ASP A 21 -21.11 -12.53 4.99
C ASP A 21 -19.97 -12.76 5.98
N VAL A 22 -18.72 -12.83 5.51
CA VAL A 22 -17.61 -13.41 6.30
C VAL A 22 -16.33 -12.60 6.37
N SER A 23 -16.16 -11.54 5.60
CA SER A 23 -14.94 -10.72 5.66
C SER A 23 -15.21 -9.23 5.57
N ARG A 24 -14.53 -8.46 6.43
CA ARG A 24 -14.57 -7.01 6.43
C ARG A 24 -13.24 -6.47 5.90
N TYR A 25 -13.33 -5.62 4.90
CA TYR A 25 -12.18 -4.93 4.31
C TYR A 25 -12.17 -3.47 4.76
N VAL A 26 -11.01 -3.00 5.21
CA VAL A 26 -10.76 -1.62 5.63
C VAL A 26 -9.49 -1.13 4.98
N CYS A 27 -9.52 0.07 4.39
CA CYS A 27 -8.36 0.67 3.74
C CYS A 27 -8.15 2.11 4.20
N SER A 28 -6.91 2.50 4.40
CA SER A 28 -6.53 3.88 4.69
C SER A 28 -6.71 4.79 3.46
N GLN A 29 -6.63 6.11 3.67
CA GLN A 29 -6.49 7.04 2.56
C GLN A 29 -5.17 6.81 1.83
N GLN A 30 -5.18 6.98 0.50
CA GLN A 30 -3.96 6.93 -0.30
C GLN A 30 -3.08 8.15 -0.01
N GLU A 31 -1.79 7.91 0.14
CA GLU A 31 -0.76 8.94 0.26
C GLU A 31 0.31 8.75 -0.84
N VAL A 32 0.98 9.82 -1.21
CA VAL A 32 2.06 9.77 -2.20
C VAL A 32 3.19 8.89 -1.68
N LEU A 33 3.56 7.85 -2.43
CA LEU A 33 4.71 7.01 -2.13
C LEU A 33 5.99 7.67 -2.64
N TYR A 34 6.00 8.02 -3.91
CA TYR A 34 7.00 8.86 -4.58
C TYR A 34 6.33 9.61 -5.72
N ASP A 35 6.92 10.74 -6.07
CA ASP A 35 6.50 11.55 -7.20
C ASP A 35 7.73 12.20 -7.83
N ASN A 36 7.91 11.99 -9.13
CA ASN A 36 8.87 12.66 -9.95
C ASN A 36 8.22 13.01 -11.30
N TYR A 37 8.89 13.76 -12.12
CA TYR A 37 8.30 14.32 -13.34
C TYR A 37 7.64 13.29 -14.30
N PHE A 38 8.14 12.06 -14.33
CA PHE A 38 7.68 11.01 -15.25
C PHE A 38 6.96 9.85 -14.57
N HIS A 39 7.16 9.66 -13.27
CA HIS A 39 6.73 8.49 -12.55
C HIS A 39 6.23 8.85 -11.17
N SER A 40 5.10 8.30 -10.80
CA SER A 40 4.54 8.50 -9.46
C SER A 40 3.92 7.20 -8.93
N ALA A 41 3.77 7.12 -7.62
CA ALA A 41 2.97 6.10 -7.00
C ALA A 41 2.29 6.62 -5.75
N LEU A 42 1.12 6.06 -5.48
CA LEU A 42 0.38 6.23 -4.23
C LEU A 42 0.45 4.92 -3.45
N PHE A 43 0.30 4.98 -2.14
CA PHE A 43 0.16 3.80 -1.32
C PHE A 43 -0.94 3.95 -0.28
N ALA A 44 -1.51 2.83 0.11
CA ALA A 44 -2.43 2.70 1.22
C ALA A 44 -2.12 1.42 2.01
N VAL A 45 -2.53 1.38 3.25
CA VAL A 45 -2.53 0.16 4.05
C VAL A 45 -3.96 -0.33 4.15
N SER A 46 -4.20 -1.58 3.80
CA SER A 46 -5.49 -2.22 3.98
C SER A 46 -5.40 -3.42 4.90
N ALA A 47 -6.53 -3.82 5.42
CA ALA A 47 -6.68 -5.02 6.23
C ALA A 47 -8.00 -5.72 5.93
N THR A 48 -7.95 -7.04 5.91
CA THR A 48 -9.12 -7.89 5.80
C THR A 48 -9.28 -8.70 7.09
N SER A 49 -10.40 -8.51 7.76
CA SER A 49 -10.79 -9.34 8.90
C SER A 49 -11.67 -10.50 8.41
N HIS A 50 -11.22 -11.72 8.65
CA HIS A 50 -11.91 -12.94 8.24
C HIS A 50 -12.77 -13.51 9.35
N ALA A 51 -13.71 -14.39 8.98
CA ALA A 51 -14.42 -15.21 9.96
C ALA A 51 -13.41 -15.98 10.82
N GLY A 52 -13.65 -16.00 12.15
CA GLY A 52 -12.71 -16.61 13.11
C GLY A 52 -11.65 -15.65 13.67
N GLY A 53 -11.69 -14.37 13.29
CA GLY A 53 -10.86 -13.32 13.91
C GLY A 53 -9.46 -13.17 13.31
N LEU A 54 -9.11 -13.92 12.27
CA LEU A 54 -7.88 -13.72 11.54
C LEU A 54 -7.91 -12.37 10.81
N VAL A 55 -6.84 -11.56 10.96
CA VAL A 55 -6.67 -10.31 10.23
C VAL A 55 -5.43 -10.40 9.37
N THR A 56 -5.59 -10.14 8.08
CA THR A 56 -4.50 -10.03 7.11
C THR A 56 -4.29 -8.56 6.72
N PHE A 57 -3.04 -8.15 6.59
CA PHE A 57 -2.68 -6.78 6.19
C PHE A 57 -2.03 -6.79 4.81
N THR A 58 -2.34 -5.78 4.01
CA THR A 58 -1.83 -5.61 2.66
C THR A 58 -1.31 -4.18 2.48
N LEU A 59 -0.15 -4.04 1.86
CA LEU A 59 0.33 -2.78 1.32
C LEU A 59 -0.16 -2.66 -0.12
N GLU A 60 -1.04 -1.73 -0.36
CA GLU A 60 -1.54 -1.42 -1.70
C GLU A 60 -0.70 -0.30 -2.30
N VAL A 61 -0.13 -0.54 -3.48
CA VAL A 61 0.65 0.46 -4.19
C VAL A 61 0.07 0.64 -5.59
N THR A 62 -0.37 1.86 -5.87
CA THR A 62 -0.89 2.25 -7.19
C THR A 62 0.21 2.97 -7.95
N TYR A 63 0.76 2.31 -8.95
CA TYR A 63 1.86 2.82 -9.77
C TYR A 63 1.35 3.53 -11.02
N GLN A 64 1.99 4.65 -11.36
CA GLN A 64 1.91 5.32 -12.66
C GLN A 64 3.25 5.14 -13.39
N GLU A 65 3.59 3.90 -13.72
CA GLU A 65 4.83 3.50 -14.39
C GLU A 65 4.57 2.96 -15.82
N GLY A 66 3.34 3.06 -16.30
CA GLY A 66 2.85 2.42 -17.50
C GLY A 66 1.94 1.22 -17.18
N LEU A 67 1.59 0.44 -18.19
CA LEU A 67 0.81 -0.78 -18.00
C LEU A 67 1.72 -1.88 -17.46
N LEU A 68 1.61 -2.13 -16.16
CA LEU A 68 2.34 -3.22 -15.50
C LEU A 68 1.58 -4.54 -15.68
N ASP A 69 2.32 -5.58 -16.03
CA ASP A 69 1.85 -6.96 -15.99
C ASP A 69 2.17 -7.52 -14.59
N VAL A 70 1.17 -7.60 -13.75
CA VAL A 70 1.31 -7.98 -12.33
C VAL A 70 0.79 -9.37 -12.14
N LEU A 71 1.67 -10.26 -11.69
CA LEU A 71 1.39 -11.66 -11.42
C LEU A 71 1.51 -11.96 -9.92
N GLU A 72 0.80 -12.99 -9.46
CA GLU A 72 0.97 -13.49 -8.10
C GLU A 72 2.44 -13.87 -7.85
N GLY A 73 2.98 -13.41 -6.73
CA GLY A 73 4.38 -13.64 -6.35
C GLY A 73 5.37 -12.60 -6.85
N ASP A 74 4.95 -11.63 -7.69
CA ASP A 74 5.77 -10.48 -8.02
C ASP A 74 6.21 -9.73 -6.76
N SER A 75 7.39 -9.13 -6.77
CA SER A 75 8.02 -8.66 -5.55
C SER A 75 8.18 -7.15 -5.46
N LEU A 76 7.98 -6.64 -4.25
CA LEU A 76 8.38 -5.31 -3.81
C LEU A 76 9.43 -5.46 -2.72
N THR A 77 10.65 -5.01 -3.00
CA THR A 77 11.74 -4.97 -2.04
C THR A 77 11.87 -3.57 -1.44
N LEU A 78 11.66 -3.46 -0.14
CA LEU A 78 11.92 -2.24 0.62
C LEU A 78 13.31 -2.31 1.25
N VAL A 79 14.18 -1.40 0.88
CA VAL A 79 15.55 -1.33 1.41
C VAL A 79 15.55 -0.43 2.65
N LEU A 80 15.92 -1.02 3.78
CA LEU A 80 16.00 -0.33 5.07
C LEU A 80 17.35 0.39 5.20
N ARG A 81 17.40 1.39 6.06
CA ARG A 81 18.66 2.03 6.45
C ARG A 81 19.61 0.96 7.02
N GLY A 82 20.83 0.90 6.52
CA GLY A 82 21.81 -0.15 6.86
C GLY A 82 21.83 -1.32 5.89
N GLY A 83 21.02 -1.29 4.82
CA GLY A 83 21.08 -2.27 3.71
C GLY A 83 20.20 -3.50 3.88
N ASN A 84 19.59 -3.72 5.05
CA ASN A 84 18.62 -4.80 5.23
C ASN A 84 17.41 -4.60 4.31
N ARG A 85 16.75 -5.71 3.94
CA ARG A 85 15.64 -5.70 2.98
C ARG A 85 14.40 -6.37 3.56
N VAL A 86 13.24 -5.80 3.27
CA VAL A 86 11.94 -6.46 3.43
C VAL A 86 11.41 -6.75 2.04
N VAL A 87 11.11 -8.01 1.76
CA VAL A 87 10.57 -8.45 0.47
C VAL A 87 9.12 -8.82 0.68
N LEU A 88 8.24 -8.05 0.05
CA LEU A 88 6.80 -8.31 0.02
C LEU A 88 6.45 -8.92 -1.33
N LYS A 89 5.43 -9.77 -1.37
CA LYS A 89 4.96 -10.40 -2.59
C LYS A 89 3.50 -10.08 -2.84
N THR A 90 3.15 -9.95 -4.11
CA THR A 90 1.75 -9.84 -4.52
C THR A 90 1.01 -11.12 -4.16
N ASP A 91 -0.19 -10.97 -3.63
CA ASP A 91 -1.06 -12.08 -3.22
C ASP A 91 -1.96 -12.60 -4.35
N ARG A 92 -1.99 -11.91 -5.47
CA ARG A 92 -2.79 -12.26 -6.66
C ARG A 92 -2.32 -11.52 -7.91
N ASP A 93 -2.77 -11.98 -9.07
CA ASP A 93 -2.64 -11.25 -10.33
C ASP A 93 -3.46 -9.95 -10.29
N ALA A 94 -3.02 -8.94 -11.04
CA ALA A 94 -3.83 -7.74 -11.22
C ALA A 94 -5.11 -8.05 -12.02
N SER A 95 -6.23 -7.64 -11.49
CA SER A 95 -7.54 -7.72 -12.15
C SER A 95 -7.84 -6.45 -12.94
N ARG A 96 -8.96 -6.44 -13.70
CA ARG A 96 -9.42 -5.23 -14.39
C ARG A 96 -9.74 -4.07 -13.44
N GLU A 97 -10.16 -4.39 -12.20
CA GLU A 97 -10.47 -3.40 -11.18
C GLU A 97 -9.22 -2.70 -10.64
N ASP A 98 -8.06 -3.37 -10.75
CA ASP A 98 -6.78 -2.83 -10.33
C ASP A 98 -6.13 -1.91 -11.38
N ILE A 99 -6.70 -1.85 -12.59
CA ILE A 99 -6.15 -1.10 -13.72
C ILE A 99 -7.07 0.06 -14.07
N LEU A 100 -6.60 1.29 -13.84
CA LEU A 100 -7.25 2.50 -14.30
C LEU A 100 -6.50 3.05 -15.51
N LYS A 101 -7.20 3.20 -16.64
CA LYS A 101 -6.69 3.86 -17.83
C LYS A 101 -7.30 5.26 -17.94
N ARG A 102 -6.46 6.28 -18.03
CA ARG A 102 -6.86 7.65 -18.35
C ARG A 102 -6.45 8.01 -19.75
N HIS A 103 -7.38 8.57 -20.50
CA HIS A 103 -7.15 9.07 -21.85
C HIS A 103 -6.85 10.57 -21.80
N PHE A 104 -5.72 10.96 -22.36
CA PHE A 104 -5.41 12.34 -22.68
C PHE A 104 -5.40 12.49 -24.22
N SER A 105 -5.43 13.72 -24.70
CA SER A 105 -5.53 13.98 -26.16
C SER A 105 -4.38 13.36 -26.97
N ASP A 106 -3.23 13.15 -26.37
CA ASP A 106 -1.98 12.73 -27.01
C ASP A 106 -1.42 11.41 -26.47
N ARG A 107 -1.93 10.91 -25.32
CA ARG A 107 -1.39 9.73 -24.64
C ARG A 107 -2.42 9.02 -23.75
N ASN A 108 -2.13 7.75 -23.46
CA ASN A 108 -2.81 7.00 -22.42
C ASN A 108 -1.91 6.91 -21.18
N GLU A 109 -2.48 7.16 -20.02
CA GLU A 109 -1.84 6.89 -18.74
C GLU A 109 -2.50 5.69 -18.07
N TYR A 110 -1.68 4.83 -17.48
CA TYR A 110 -2.12 3.65 -16.76
C TYR A 110 -1.74 3.78 -15.30
N TYR A 111 -2.66 3.44 -14.43
CA TYR A 111 -2.47 3.31 -12.99
C TYR A 111 -2.77 1.87 -12.63
N VAL A 112 -1.80 1.16 -12.09
CA VAL A 112 -1.96 -0.25 -11.75
C VAL A 112 -1.74 -0.43 -10.25
N THR A 113 -2.74 -0.98 -9.55
CA THR A 113 -2.67 -1.26 -8.13
C THR A 113 -2.15 -2.67 -7.88
N CYS A 114 -1.06 -2.76 -7.15
CA CYS A 114 -0.47 -4.01 -6.69
C CYS A 114 -0.79 -4.21 -5.21
N HIS A 115 -1.17 -5.43 -4.84
CA HIS A 115 -1.54 -5.82 -3.49
C HIS A 115 -0.44 -6.71 -2.90
N TYR A 116 0.37 -6.16 -1.99
CA TYR A 116 1.49 -6.87 -1.37
C TYR A 116 1.11 -7.36 0.02
N ALA A 117 1.06 -8.68 0.20
CA ALA A 117 0.79 -9.27 1.51
C ALA A 117 1.89 -8.94 2.52
N MET A 118 1.50 -8.60 3.75
CA MET A 118 2.42 -8.27 4.84
C MET A 118 2.23 -9.22 6.01
N SER A 119 3.34 -9.83 6.46
CA SER A 119 3.37 -10.51 7.74
C SER A 119 3.53 -9.52 8.90
N ASN A 120 3.20 -9.93 10.12
CA ASN A 120 3.45 -9.14 11.32
C ASN A 120 4.95 -8.79 11.48
N HIS A 121 5.85 -9.67 11.04
CA HIS A 121 7.28 -9.44 11.04
C HIS A 121 7.67 -8.31 10.06
N ASP A 122 7.11 -8.30 8.85
CA ASP A 122 7.35 -7.25 7.86
C ASP A 122 6.87 -5.89 8.37
N ILE A 123 5.66 -5.85 8.93
CA ILE A 123 5.09 -4.64 9.53
C ILE A 123 6.00 -4.09 10.63
N GLN A 124 6.48 -4.95 11.54
CA GLN A 124 7.40 -4.53 12.59
C GLN A 124 8.71 -3.96 12.01
N ARG A 125 9.27 -4.60 10.99
CA ARG A 125 10.50 -4.14 10.35
C ARG A 125 10.32 -2.80 9.67
N ILE A 126 9.23 -2.62 8.91
CA ILE A 126 8.92 -1.36 8.21
C ILE A 126 8.64 -0.23 9.21
N THR A 127 7.91 -0.50 10.30
CA THR A 127 7.57 0.52 11.29
C THR A 127 8.76 0.97 12.15
N ARG A 128 9.74 0.11 12.36
CA ARG A 128 10.89 0.39 13.24
C ARG A 128 12.11 0.92 12.50
N ASN A 129 12.20 0.75 11.18
CA ASN A 129 13.38 1.10 10.41
C ASN A 129 13.04 2.09 9.30
N ARG A 130 13.95 3.04 9.06
CA ARG A 130 13.81 3.96 7.93
C ARG A 130 13.94 3.20 6.61
N VAL A 131 12.93 3.28 5.77
CA VAL A 131 12.95 2.77 4.39
C VAL A 131 13.51 3.87 3.49
N THR A 132 14.55 3.57 2.72
CA THR A 132 15.27 4.54 1.90
C THR A 132 15.03 4.37 0.41
N LYS A 133 14.66 3.16 -0.01
CA LYS A 133 14.48 2.81 -1.43
C LYS A 133 13.47 1.68 -1.55
N LEU A 134 12.73 1.68 -2.65
CA LEU A 134 12.00 0.50 -3.11
C LEU A 134 12.61 -0.01 -4.42
N SER A 135 12.49 -1.32 -4.63
CA SER A 135 12.74 -2.00 -5.90
C SER A 135 11.53 -2.87 -6.18
N SER A 136 10.85 -2.62 -7.29
CA SER A 136 9.68 -3.39 -7.71
C SER A 136 10.04 -4.26 -8.90
N GLN A 137 9.58 -5.51 -8.88
CA GLN A 137 9.70 -6.45 -9.97
C GLN A 137 8.31 -6.99 -10.29
N THR A 138 7.84 -6.70 -11.49
CA THR A 138 6.59 -7.21 -12.06
C THR A 138 6.91 -8.13 -13.25
N GLY A 139 5.91 -8.82 -13.79
CA GLY A 139 6.13 -9.74 -14.92
C GLY A 139 6.82 -9.11 -16.13
N ASN A 140 6.62 -7.82 -16.38
CA ASN A 140 7.15 -7.13 -17.56
C ASN A 140 8.13 -5.98 -17.24
N MET A 141 8.33 -5.62 -15.97
CA MET A 141 9.13 -4.43 -15.63
C MET A 141 9.83 -4.58 -14.28
N THR A 142 11.06 -4.05 -14.21
CA THR A 142 11.79 -3.87 -12.95
C THR A 142 12.20 -2.40 -12.83
N PHE A 143 11.97 -1.79 -11.68
CA PHE A 143 12.35 -0.40 -11.43
C PHE A 143 12.67 -0.12 -9.97
N ASP A 144 13.51 0.89 -9.76
CA ASP A 144 13.96 1.35 -8.46
C ASP A 144 13.53 2.79 -8.22
N ARG A 145 13.10 3.10 -6.98
CA ARG A 145 12.74 4.46 -6.57
C ARG A 145 13.29 4.78 -5.18
N LYS A 146 13.81 5.98 -5.00
CA LYS A 146 14.16 6.49 -3.67
C LYS A 146 12.88 6.86 -2.94
N LEU A 147 12.85 6.61 -1.63
CA LEU A 147 11.73 6.95 -0.76
C LEU A 147 12.17 7.96 0.30
N ASP A 148 11.29 8.93 0.56
CA ASP A 148 11.45 9.86 1.65
C ASP A 148 10.24 9.79 2.59
N GLN A 149 10.50 9.80 3.90
CA GLN A 149 9.50 9.81 4.96
C GLN A 149 8.44 8.68 4.89
N PHE A 150 8.69 7.61 4.11
CA PHE A 150 7.74 6.51 3.92
C PHE A 150 7.39 5.83 5.25
N GLN A 151 8.39 5.58 6.11
CA GLN A 151 8.18 4.89 7.39
C GLN A 151 7.14 5.59 8.28
N ASP A 152 7.21 6.92 8.42
CA ASP A 152 6.31 7.65 9.31
C ASP A 152 4.89 7.70 8.74
N ARG A 153 4.76 7.82 7.42
CA ARG A 153 3.47 7.74 6.73
C ARG A 153 2.87 6.35 6.83
N PHE A 154 3.64 5.30 6.57
CA PHE A 154 3.22 3.91 6.72
C PHE A 154 2.76 3.62 8.15
N ARG A 155 3.54 4.03 9.18
CA ARG A 155 3.18 3.84 10.58
C ARG A 155 1.85 4.51 10.92
N ARG A 156 1.62 5.71 10.42
CA ARG A 156 0.37 6.44 10.61
C ARG A 156 -0.82 5.70 10.03
N GLN A 157 -0.71 5.27 8.77
CA GLN A 157 -1.77 4.54 8.06
C GLN A 157 -2.04 3.18 8.70
N PHE A 158 -1.00 2.41 8.98
CA PHE A 158 -1.15 1.13 9.67
C PHE A 158 -1.85 1.28 11.02
N THR A 159 -1.43 2.26 11.82
CA THR A 159 -2.05 2.52 13.13
C THR A 159 -3.51 2.92 12.99
N ALA A 160 -3.86 3.71 11.98
CA ALA A 160 -5.24 4.12 11.73
C ALA A 160 -6.13 2.92 11.39
N VAL A 161 -5.71 2.07 10.45
CA VAL A 161 -6.45 0.87 10.04
C VAL A 161 -6.57 -0.11 11.22
N TYR A 162 -5.48 -0.37 11.92
CA TYR A 162 -5.46 -1.28 13.07
C TYR A 162 -6.42 -0.83 14.18
N ARG A 163 -6.35 0.45 14.60
CA ARG A 163 -7.23 1.00 15.63
C ARG A 163 -8.68 1.02 15.21
N TYR A 164 -8.93 1.35 13.94
CA TYR A 164 -10.29 1.35 13.39
C TYR A 164 -10.94 -0.04 13.47
N LEU A 165 -10.20 -1.08 13.08
CA LEU A 165 -10.66 -2.47 13.18
C LEU A 165 -10.90 -2.90 14.63
N MET A 166 -10.03 -2.50 15.57
CA MET A 166 -10.17 -2.88 16.98
C MET A 166 -11.33 -2.18 17.68
N ASN A 167 -11.64 -0.94 17.30
CA ASN A 167 -12.71 -0.15 17.93
C ASN A 167 -14.10 -0.42 17.33
N ASN A 168 -14.18 -1.09 16.19
CA ASN A 168 -15.43 -1.34 15.47
C ASN A 168 -15.66 -2.86 15.26
N LYS A 169 -15.24 -3.68 16.24
CA LYS A 169 -15.51 -5.12 16.28
C LYS A 169 -16.97 -5.40 16.62
#